data_b6b58bdbad1b6cbf08b61a801953130d
#
_entry.id   b6b58bdbad1b6cbf08b61a801953130d
#
_cell.length_a   1.000
_cell.length_b   1.000
_cell.length_c   1.000
_cell.angle_alpha   90.00
_cell.angle_beta   90.00
_cell.angle_gamma   90.00
#
_symmetry.space_group_name_H-M   'P 1'
#
loop_
_entity.id
_entity.type
_entity.pdbx_description
1 polymer ?
#
loop_
_entity_poly.entity_id
_entity_poly.type
_entity_poly.pdbx_seq_one_letter_code
_entity_poly.pdbx_strand_id
1 'polypeptide(L)'
;MHIGVIGATGTIGSRIVTEALDRGHQVTAFSRDVSSLQENRENIRWKQVDVTETGSVAAVLPGLDVLISGFGPGNAASDPADAVARAIADPGIYARAATALLTALEGFPRVRLIVVGGAASLELEPGRVFADSDELLHAAIDGFGLPREYAAAMRGHGDALNLFRTSNRLWTYLSPAVEITPGKRTGRFRIGGDQPVMDAEGRSRISAEDAAVAVLDEAEVPRFVQRRFTIGY
;
A
#
# COMPACT_ATOMS: atom_id res chain seq x y z
N MET A 1 -14.19 11.75 -8.34
CA MET A 1 -12.75 11.91 -8.55
C MET A 1 -12.28 10.92 -9.60
N HIS A 2 -11.15 11.21 -10.21
CA HIS A 2 -10.42 10.24 -11.04
C HIS A 2 -9.27 9.64 -10.23
N ILE A 3 -9.36 8.36 -9.92
CA ILE A 3 -8.44 7.63 -9.04
C ILE A 3 -7.59 6.68 -9.88
N GLY A 4 -6.27 6.80 -9.76
CA GLY A 4 -5.32 5.83 -10.30
C GLY A 4 -4.95 4.80 -9.22
N VAL A 5 -4.91 3.50 -9.54
CA VAL A 5 -4.56 2.44 -8.58
C VAL A 5 -3.41 1.59 -9.14
N ILE A 6 -2.23 1.71 -8.54
CA ILE A 6 -1.08 0.81 -8.77
C ILE A 6 -1.23 -0.42 -7.88
N GLY A 7 -0.90 -1.60 -8.40
CA GLY A 7 -1.11 -2.86 -7.69
C GLY A 7 -2.57 -3.32 -7.69
N ALA A 8 -3.36 -2.87 -8.68
CA ALA A 8 -4.79 -3.11 -8.81
C ALA A 8 -5.19 -4.60 -8.90
N THR A 9 -4.25 -5.48 -9.22
CA THR A 9 -4.48 -6.95 -9.25
C THR A 9 -4.20 -7.64 -7.93
N GLY A 10 -3.57 -6.94 -6.98
CA GLY A 10 -3.23 -7.47 -5.66
C GLY A 10 -4.43 -7.57 -4.71
N THR A 11 -4.23 -8.24 -3.57
CA THR A 11 -5.28 -8.47 -2.57
C THR A 11 -5.96 -7.19 -2.10
N ILE A 12 -5.19 -6.16 -1.74
CA ILE A 12 -5.75 -4.88 -1.28
C ILE A 12 -6.15 -4.01 -2.48
N GLY A 13 -5.29 -3.93 -3.51
CA GLY A 13 -5.52 -3.06 -4.67
C GLY A 13 -6.80 -3.39 -5.44
N SER A 14 -7.14 -4.68 -5.58
CA SER A 14 -8.41 -5.07 -6.23
C SER A 14 -9.64 -4.64 -5.44
N ARG A 15 -9.58 -4.63 -4.09
CA ARG A 15 -10.65 -4.13 -3.21
C ARG A 15 -10.76 -2.61 -3.29
N ILE A 16 -9.62 -1.90 -3.37
CA ILE A 16 -9.60 -0.45 -3.59
C ILE A 16 -10.28 -0.09 -4.91
N VAL A 17 -9.99 -0.82 -5.98
CA VAL A 17 -10.65 -0.63 -7.29
C VAL A 17 -12.15 -0.86 -7.17
N THR A 18 -12.57 -1.95 -6.55
CA THR A 18 -14.01 -2.26 -6.35
C THR A 18 -14.70 -1.19 -5.52
N GLU A 19 -14.15 -0.82 -4.37
CA GLU A 19 -14.72 0.20 -3.47
C GLU A 19 -14.80 1.57 -4.16
N ALA A 20 -13.79 1.95 -4.96
CA ALA A 20 -13.80 3.21 -5.71
C ALA A 20 -14.91 3.26 -6.77
N LEU A 21 -15.14 2.16 -7.49
CA LEU A 21 -16.23 2.04 -8.47
C LEU A 21 -17.59 2.06 -7.80
N ASP A 22 -17.76 1.35 -6.69
CA ASP A 22 -19.01 1.30 -5.91
C ASP A 22 -19.38 2.67 -5.35
N ARG A 23 -18.38 3.53 -5.09
CA ARG A 23 -18.57 4.94 -4.71
C ARG A 23 -18.76 5.89 -5.90
N GLY A 24 -18.78 5.39 -7.13
CA GLY A 24 -19.02 6.18 -8.34
C GLY A 24 -17.81 6.99 -8.83
N HIS A 25 -16.58 6.60 -8.45
CA HIS A 25 -15.37 7.22 -8.95
C HIS A 25 -14.98 6.69 -10.33
N GLN A 26 -14.28 7.52 -11.11
CA GLN A 26 -13.56 7.03 -12.29
C GLN A 26 -12.28 6.34 -11.86
N VAL A 27 -12.00 5.14 -12.37
CA VAL A 27 -10.83 4.36 -11.97
C VAL A 27 -9.97 4.06 -13.18
N THR A 28 -8.66 4.35 -13.06
CA THR A 28 -7.62 3.80 -13.92
C THR A 28 -6.77 2.83 -13.10
N ALA A 29 -6.82 1.55 -13.45
CA ALA A 29 -6.07 0.50 -12.81
C ALA A 29 -4.72 0.30 -13.53
N PHE A 30 -3.64 0.17 -12.76
CA PHE A 30 -2.30 0.05 -13.29
C PHE A 30 -1.70 -1.31 -12.96
N SER A 31 -1.05 -1.91 -13.95
CA SER A 31 -0.27 -3.14 -13.83
C SER A 31 0.99 -3.06 -14.68
N ARG A 32 2.01 -3.86 -14.35
CA ARG A 32 3.20 -4.02 -15.19
C ARG A 32 2.89 -4.75 -16.49
N ASP A 33 1.93 -5.66 -16.44
CA ASP A 33 1.41 -6.38 -17.62
C ASP A 33 -0.11 -6.25 -17.64
N VAL A 34 -0.62 -5.73 -18.74
CA VAL A 34 -2.05 -5.53 -18.98
C VAL A 34 -2.60 -6.43 -20.09
N SER A 35 -1.76 -7.27 -20.70
CA SER A 35 -2.12 -8.06 -21.86
C SER A 35 -3.29 -9.02 -21.63
N SER A 36 -3.42 -9.54 -20.40
CA SER A 36 -4.50 -10.46 -19.99
C SER A 36 -5.66 -9.78 -19.25
N LEU A 37 -5.59 -8.45 -19.00
CA LEU A 37 -6.50 -7.76 -18.09
C LEU A 37 -7.61 -6.95 -18.79
N GLN A 38 -7.49 -6.70 -20.09
CA GLN A 38 -8.39 -5.81 -20.84
C GLN A 38 -9.80 -6.35 -21.06
N GLU A 39 -10.03 -7.65 -20.88
CA GLU A 39 -11.31 -8.29 -21.22
C GLU A 39 -12.32 -8.37 -20.05
N ASN A 40 -11.94 -8.00 -18.83
CA ASN A 40 -12.71 -8.48 -17.67
C ASN A 40 -13.61 -7.49 -16.93
N ARG A 41 -13.62 -6.18 -17.22
CA ARG A 41 -14.59 -5.23 -16.57
C ARG A 41 -14.82 -3.99 -17.44
N GLU A 42 -16.05 -3.77 -17.88
CA GLU A 42 -16.48 -2.64 -18.74
C GLU A 42 -16.19 -1.23 -18.19
N ASN A 43 -15.95 -1.08 -16.88
CA ASN A 43 -15.79 0.21 -16.21
C ASN A 43 -14.37 0.50 -15.70
N ILE A 44 -13.38 -0.33 -16.02
CA ILE A 44 -12.00 -0.14 -15.58
C ILE A 44 -11.11 0.12 -16.80
N ARG A 45 -10.40 1.25 -16.77
CA ARG A 45 -9.33 1.50 -17.74
C ARG A 45 -8.03 0.91 -17.21
N TRP A 46 -7.48 -0.05 -17.91
CA TRP A 46 -6.17 -0.60 -17.61
C TRP A 46 -5.08 0.15 -18.37
N LYS A 47 -3.98 0.48 -17.68
CA LYS A 47 -2.77 1.03 -18.27
C LYS A 47 -1.54 0.37 -17.70
N GLN A 48 -0.51 0.25 -18.52
CA GLN A 48 0.78 -0.28 -18.09
C GLN A 48 1.56 0.78 -17.31
N VAL A 49 2.10 0.38 -16.14
CA VAL A 49 3.00 1.19 -15.31
C VAL A 49 4.04 0.30 -14.62
N ASP A 50 5.29 0.71 -14.72
CA ASP A 50 6.33 0.29 -13.79
C ASP A 50 6.52 1.36 -12.73
N VAL A 51 6.17 1.05 -11.49
CA VAL A 51 6.21 1.99 -10.36
C VAL A 51 7.64 2.36 -9.93
N THR A 52 8.63 1.59 -10.36
CA THR A 52 10.05 1.86 -10.07
C THR A 52 10.69 2.81 -11.09
N GLU A 53 9.97 3.14 -12.17
CA GLU A 53 10.43 4.01 -13.25
C GLU A 53 9.69 5.35 -13.23
N THR A 54 10.41 6.43 -12.88
CA THR A 54 9.86 7.79 -12.77
C THR A 54 9.08 8.22 -14.01
N GLY A 55 9.63 7.98 -15.20
CA GLY A 55 8.98 8.35 -16.47
C GLY A 55 7.69 7.58 -16.71
N SER A 56 7.64 6.30 -16.33
CA SER A 56 6.44 5.46 -16.42
C SER A 56 5.33 5.98 -15.49
N VAL A 57 5.69 6.35 -14.26
CA VAL A 57 4.73 6.95 -13.30
C VAL A 57 4.25 8.32 -13.80
N ALA A 58 5.17 9.20 -14.22
CA ALA A 58 4.82 10.54 -14.69
C ALA A 58 3.85 10.53 -15.87
N ALA A 59 4.00 9.56 -16.79
CA ALA A 59 3.15 9.42 -17.98
C ALA A 59 1.67 9.14 -17.66
N VAL A 60 1.36 8.65 -16.47
CA VAL A 60 -0.02 8.27 -16.08
C VAL A 60 -0.67 9.22 -15.08
N LEU A 61 0.05 10.20 -14.56
CA LEU A 61 -0.47 11.21 -13.62
C LEU A 61 -1.44 12.23 -14.23
N PRO A 62 -1.34 12.63 -15.51
CA PRO A 62 -2.25 13.63 -16.08
C PRO A 62 -3.72 13.23 -15.92
N GLY A 63 -4.50 14.15 -15.32
CA GLY A 63 -5.93 14.01 -15.12
C GLY A 63 -6.33 13.16 -13.91
N LEU A 64 -5.39 12.67 -13.10
CA LEU A 64 -5.70 12.05 -11.82
C LEU A 64 -5.87 13.11 -10.73
N ASP A 65 -6.86 12.89 -9.85
CA ASP A 65 -6.99 13.60 -8.58
C ASP A 65 -6.15 12.92 -7.49
N VAL A 66 -6.18 11.59 -7.46
CA VAL A 66 -5.49 10.74 -6.46
C VAL A 66 -4.81 9.57 -7.17
N LEU A 67 -3.55 9.31 -6.80
CA LEU A 67 -2.85 8.08 -7.10
C LEU A 67 -2.78 7.23 -5.82
N ILE A 68 -3.27 6.01 -5.87
CA ILE A 68 -3.17 5.04 -4.77
C ILE A 68 -2.17 3.97 -5.17
N SER A 69 -1.14 3.76 -4.35
CA SER A 69 -0.15 2.71 -4.56
C SER A 69 -0.35 1.59 -3.54
N GLY A 70 -0.93 0.49 -3.97
CA GLY A 70 -0.95 -0.80 -3.28
C GLY A 70 0.15 -1.73 -3.83
N PHE A 71 1.30 -1.14 -4.20
CA PHE A 71 2.40 -1.87 -4.78
C PHE A 71 3.02 -2.85 -3.79
N GLY A 72 3.23 -4.07 -4.27
CA GLY A 72 4.07 -5.08 -3.64
C GLY A 72 4.73 -5.94 -4.72
N PRO A 73 5.97 -6.43 -4.52
CA PRO A 73 6.69 -7.23 -5.51
C PRO A 73 5.95 -8.51 -5.89
N GLY A 74 5.06 -8.98 -5.00
CA GLY A 74 4.21 -10.16 -5.20
C GLY A 74 2.92 -9.94 -5.97
N ASN A 75 2.55 -8.71 -6.33
CA ASN A 75 1.28 -8.45 -7.01
C ASN A 75 1.15 -9.12 -8.40
N ALA A 76 2.27 -9.51 -9.01
CA ALA A 76 2.32 -10.26 -10.25
C ALA A 76 2.80 -11.72 -10.05
N ALA A 77 2.85 -12.19 -8.81
CA ALA A 77 3.25 -13.54 -8.49
C ALA A 77 2.10 -14.52 -8.77
N SER A 78 2.46 -15.71 -9.23
CA SER A 78 1.50 -16.79 -9.50
C SER A 78 0.97 -17.42 -8.21
N ASP A 79 1.77 -17.35 -7.14
CA ASP A 79 1.43 -17.89 -5.83
C ASP A 79 2.11 -17.09 -4.68
N PRO A 80 1.73 -17.32 -3.42
CA PRO A 80 2.32 -16.63 -2.27
C PRO A 80 3.83 -16.87 -2.10
N ALA A 81 4.35 -18.04 -2.43
CA ALA A 81 5.77 -18.36 -2.30
C ALA A 81 6.61 -17.56 -3.29
N ASP A 82 6.15 -17.42 -4.55
CA ASP A 82 6.78 -16.54 -5.55
C ASP A 82 6.76 -15.08 -5.09
N ALA A 83 5.67 -14.62 -4.46
CA ALA A 83 5.59 -13.27 -3.89
C ALA A 83 6.66 -13.02 -2.83
N VAL A 84 6.83 -13.96 -1.92
CA VAL A 84 7.86 -13.91 -0.86
C VAL A 84 9.26 -13.94 -1.47
N ALA A 85 9.53 -14.85 -2.41
CA ALA A 85 10.82 -14.96 -3.07
C ALA A 85 11.23 -13.68 -3.78
N ARG A 86 10.30 -13.01 -4.47
CA ARG A 86 10.55 -11.71 -5.14
C ARG A 86 10.84 -10.60 -4.14
N ALA A 87 10.16 -10.57 -3.01
CA ALA A 87 10.40 -9.59 -1.96
C ALA A 87 11.79 -9.77 -1.32
N ILE A 88 12.21 -11.01 -1.09
CA ILE A 88 13.54 -11.34 -0.58
C ILE A 88 14.64 -10.97 -1.59
N ALA A 89 14.41 -11.26 -2.87
CA ALA A 89 15.40 -11.01 -3.92
C ALA A 89 15.71 -9.50 -4.10
N ASP A 90 14.76 -8.62 -3.75
CA ASP A 90 14.89 -7.18 -3.95
C ASP A 90 14.23 -6.37 -2.82
N PRO A 91 14.81 -6.36 -1.62
CA PRO A 91 14.25 -5.62 -0.47
C PRO A 91 14.25 -4.10 -0.68
N GLY A 92 15.11 -3.56 -1.54
CA GLY A 92 15.19 -2.14 -1.87
C GLY A 92 14.11 -1.63 -2.83
N ILE A 93 13.27 -2.52 -3.35
CA ILE A 93 12.27 -2.15 -4.37
C ILE A 93 11.24 -1.12 -3.86
N TYR A 94 10.90 -1.14 -2.57
CA TYR A 94 9.96 -0.18 -1.98
C TYR A 94 10.54 1.23 -1.94
N ALA A 95 11.82 1.37 -1.61
CA ALA A 95 12.52 2.66 -1.61
C ALA A 95 12.65 3.21 -3.03
N ARG A 96 12.97 2.35 -4.03
CA ARG A 96 13.00 2.78 -5.44
C ARG A 96 11.63 3.22 -5.93
N ALA A 97 10.57 2.48 -5.61
CA ALA A 97 9.20 2.87 -5.94
C ALA A 97 8.82 4.21 -5.28
N ALA A 98 9.16 4.41 -4.00
CA ALA A 98 8.92 5.67 -3.30
C ALA A 98 9.64 6.84 -3.98
N THR A 99 10.91 6.67 -4.34
CA THR A 99 11.71 7.68 -5.07
C THR A 99 11.07 8.02 -6.42
N ALA A 100 10.70 7.00 -7.20
CA ALA A 100 10.09 7.22 -8.51
C ALA A 100 8.74 7.96 -8.41
N LEU A 101 7.89 7.58 -7.45
CA LEU A 101 6.61 8.22 -7.18
C LEU A 101 6.79 9.68 -6.78
N LEU A 102 7.69 9.97 -5.83
CA LEU A 102 7.95 11.33 -5.34
C LEU A 102 8.52 12.23 -6.44
N THR A 103 9.47 11.73 -7.21
CA THR A 103 10.07 12.47 -8.33
C THR A 103 9.04 12.75 -9.44
N ALA A 104 8.23 11.75 -9.80
CA ALA A 104 7.17 11.96 -10.80
C ALA A 104 6.16 13.04 -10.36
N LEU A 105 5.81 13.07 -9.08
CA LEU A 105 4.87 14.03 -8.50
C LEU A 105 5.42 15.47 -8.43
N GLU A 106 6.71 15.70 -8.68
CA GLU A 106 7.24 17.08 -8.78
C GLU A 106 6.56 17.87 -9.89
N GLY A 107 6.27 17.22 -11.02
CA GLY A 107 5.53 17.82 -12.13
C GLY A 107 4.01 17.90 -11.90
N PHE A 108 3.48 17.27 -10.85
CA PHE A 108 2.04 17.14 -10.59
C PHE A 108 1.68 17.47 -9.13
N PRO A 109 1.96 18.68 -8.63
CA PRO A 109 1.88 19.00 -7.20
C PRO A 109 0.48 18.93 -6.60
N ARG A 110 -0.56 18.88 -7.41
CA ARG A 110 -1.95 18.77 -6.97
C ARG A 110 -2.45 17.31 -6.86
N VAL A 111 -1.76 16.36 -7.48
CA VAL A 111 -2.13 14.95 -7.39
C VAL A 111 -1.76 14.45 -5.99
N ARG A 112 -2.73 13.90 -5.29
CA ARG A 112 -2.50 13.25 -4.00
C ARG A 112 -1.97 11.84 -4.20
N LEU A 113 -1.08 11.43 -3.31
CA LEU A 113 -0.57 10.06 -3.26
C LEU A 113 -1.01 9.40 -1.95
N ILE A 114 -1.63 8.23 -2.04
CA ILE A 114 -1.88 7.36 -0.89
C ILE A 114 -1.12 6.07 -1.10
N VAL A 115 -0.27 5.70 -0.14
CA VAL A 115 0.55 4.49 -0.20
C VAL A 115 0.06 3.49 0.83
N VAL A 116 -0.21 2.27 0.40
CA VAL A 116 -0.40 1.13 1.29
C VAL A 116 0.96 0.50 1.53
N GLY A 117 1.48 0.68 2.72
CA GLY A 117 2.77 0.19 3.14
C GLY A 117 2.71 -1.12 3.93
N GLY A 118 3.58 -1.28 4.93
CA GLY A 118 3.69 -2.48 5.75
C GLY A 118 3.58 -2.20 7.25
N ALA A 119 3.00 -3.16 7.98
CA ALA A 119 2.82 -3.11 9.43
C ALA A 119 4.15 -3.02 10.20
N ALA A 120 5.22 -3.57 9.65
CA ALA A 120 6.54 -3.54 10.30
C ALA A 120 7.12 -2.13 10.48
N SER A 121 6.57 -1.13 9.76
CA SER A 121 6.93 0.28 9.95
C SER A 121 6.23 0.94 11.15
N LEU A 122 5.27 0.26 11.82
CA LEU A 122 4.59 0.77 13.01
C LEU A 122 5.51 0.78 14.24
N GLU A 123 5.20 1.63 15.19
CA GLU A 123 5.91 1.76 16.46
C GLU A 123 5.25 0.90 17.53
N LEU A 124 6.05 0.12 18.25
CA LEU A 124 5.60 -0.62 19.44
C LEU A 124 5.39 0.33 20.62
N GLU A 125 6.30 1.27 20.74
CA GLU A 125 6.33 2.37 21.67
C GLU A 125 6.81 3.63 20.95
N PRO A 126 6.52 4.84 21.41
CA PRO A 126 6.97 6.06 20.75
C PRO A 126 8.47 6.05 20.42
N GLY A 127 8.81 6.12 19.14
CA GLY A 127 10.19 6.12 18.63
C GLY A 127 10.84 4.73 18.52
N ARG A 128 10.15 3.63 18.87
CA ARG A 128 10.65 2.26 18.74
C ARG A 128 9.87 1.53 17.66
N VAL A 129 10.44 1.48 16.48
CA VAL A 129 9.80 0.83 15.32
C VAL A 129 9.88 -0.69 15.46
N PHE A 130 8.81 -1.39 15.10
CA PHE A 130 8.74 -2.86 15.15
C PHE A 130 9.89 -3.51 14.34
N ALA A 131 10.17 -2.99 13.14
CA ALA A 131 11.22 -3.50 12.27
C ALA A 131 12.65 -3.32 12.81
N ASP A 132 12.87 -2.48 13.84
CA ASP A 132 14.20 -2.28 14.44
C ASP A 132 14.56 -3.39 15.43
N SER A 133 13.60 -4.21 15.85
CA SER A 133 13.82 -5.36 16.73
C SER A 133 13.93 -6.65 15.93
N ASP A 134 15.15 -7.19 15.80
CA ASP A 134 15.37 -8.48 15.14
C ASP A 134 14.57 -9.61 15.80
N GLU A 135 14.49 -9.61 17.14
CA GLU A 135 13.78 -10.62 17.92
C GLU A 135 12.28 -10.65 17.56
N LEU A 136 11.63 -9.49 17.61
CA LEU A 136 10.19 -9.38 17.33
C LEU A 136 9.88 -9.62 15.85
N LEU A 137 10.75 -9.12 14.97
CA LEU A 137 10.61 -9.31 13.53
C LEU A 137 10.71 -10.80 13.17
N HIS A 138 11.73 -11.50 13.72
CA HIS A 138 11.87 -12.94 13.50
C HIS A 138 10.72 -13.74 14.12
N ALA A 139 10.25 -13.37 15.32
CA ALA A 139 9.09 -14.02 15.92
C ALA A 139 7.83 -13.89 15.07
N ALA A 140 7.59 -12.71 14.48
CA ALA A 140 6.47 -12.51 13.56
C ALA A 140 6.65 -13.35 12.26
N ILE A 141 7.83 -13.34 11.68
CA ILE A 141 8.17 -14.11 10.47
C ILE A 141 7.97 -15.60 10.71
N ASP A 142 8.48 -16.13 11.83
CA ASP A 142 8.31 -17.53 12.23
C ASP A 142 6.83 -17.85 12.45
N GLY A 143 6.06 -16.95 13.05
CA GLY A 143 4.62 -17.07 13.27
C GLY A 143 3.79 -17.14 11.97
N PHE A 144 4.25 -16.50 10.91
CA PHE A 144 3.66 -16.57 9.56
C PHE A 144 4.23 -17.71 8.70
N GLY A 145 5.20 -18.48 9.21
CA GLY A 145 5.86 -19.53 8.44
C GLY A 145 6.69 -19.03 7.26
N LEU A 146 7.23 -17.81 7.36
CA LEU A 146 8.02 -17.16 6.31
C LEU A 146 9.53 -17.40 6.53
N PRO A 147 10.36 -17.36 5.47
CA PRO A 147 11.81 -17.38 5.59
C PRO A 147 12.32 -16.14 6.34
N ARG A 148 13.37 -16.29 7.17
CA ARG A 148 13.93 -15.17 7.95
C ARG A 148 14.51 -14.05 7.10
N GLU A 149 14.96 -14.37 5.90
CA GLU A 149 15.43 -13.42 4.88
C GLU A 149 14.34 -12.39 4.49
N TYR A 150 13.07 -12.72 4.72
CA TYR A 150 11.96 -11.80 4.50
C TYR A 150 12.00 -10.55 5.40
N ALA A 151 12.78 -10.59 6.49
CA ALA A 151 13.00 -9.45 7.38
C ALA A 151 13.50 -8.20 6.62
N ALA A 152 14.38 -8.37 5.65
CA ALA A 152 14.89 -7.26 4.83
C ALA A 152 13.77 -6.58 4.02
N ALA A 153 12.86 -7.37 3.44
CA ALA A 153 11.69 -6.85 2.72
C ALA A 153 10.73 -6.10 3.66
N MET A 154 10.52 -6.60 4.88
CA MET A 154 9.69 -5.91 5.87
C MET A 154 10.28 -4.57 6.28
N ARG A 155 11.61 -4.46 6.42
CA ARG A 155 12.31 -3.19 6.68
C ARG A 155 12.22 -2.22 5.51
N GLY A 156 12.21 -2.71 4.29
CA GLY A 156 12.07 -1.89 3.09
C GLY A 156 10.82 -1.00 3.06
N HIS A 157 9.75 -1.39 3.75
CA HIS A 157 8.58 -0.51 3.95
C HIS A 157 8.88 0.69 4.85
N GLY A 158 9.71 0.51 5.87
CA GLY A 158 10.18 1.60 6.74
C GLY A 158 11.08 2.57 5.98
N ASP A 159 11.98 2.05 5.15
CA ASP A 159 12.86 2.86 4.30
C ASP A 159 12.05 3.71 3.33
N ALA A 160 11.03 3.13 2.69
CA ALA A 160 10.11 3.87 1.84
C ALA A 160 9.35 4.98 2.60
N LEU A 161 8.82 4.68 3.80
CA LEU A 161 8.15 5.67 4.65
C LEU A 161 9.08 6.83 5.01
N ASN A 162 10.35 6.55 5.32
CA ASN A 162 11.33 7.60 5.63
C ASN A 162 11.59 8.53 4.45
N LEU A 163 11.58 8.04 3.21
CA LEU A 163 11.64 8.88 2.01
C LEU A 163 10.41 9.78 1.90
N PHE A 164 9.20 9.25 2.15
CA PHE A 164 7.99 10.10 2.16
C PHE A 164 8.07 11.19 3.22
N ARG A 165 8.56 10.90 4.43
CA ARG A 165 8.69 11.86 5.54
C ARG A 165 9.60 13.06 5.19
N THR A 166 10.56 12.89 4.28
CA THR A 166 11.43 13.98 3.82
C THR A 166 10.85 14.80 2.66
N SER A 167 9.67 14.42 2.16
CA SER A 167 9.03 15.00 0.99
C SER A 167 7.94 16.01 1.37
N ASN A 168 7.82 17.06 0.56
CA ASN A 168 6.75 18.06 0.66
C ASN A 168 5.56 17.74 -0.29
N ARG A 169 5.53 16.56 -0.92
CA ARG A 169 4.39 16.16 -1.75
C ARG A 169 3.16 15.88 -0.90
N LEU A 170 1.98 15.81 -1.53
CA LEU A 170 0.71 15.51 -0.85
C LEU A 170 0.56 13.99 -0.68
N TRP A 171 1.40 13.39 0.16
CA TRP A 171 1.37 11.96 0.43
C TRP A 171 0.61 11.62 1.70
N THR A 172 0.05 10.42 1.75
CA THR A 172 -0.47 9.75 2.94
C THR A 172 0.03 8.31 2.93
N TYR A 173 0.40 7.77 4.08
CA TYR A 173 0.94 6.42 4.19
C TYR A 173 0.08 5.58 5.15
N LEU A 174 -0.57 4.55 4.64
CA LEU A 174 -1.26 3.56 5.45
C LEU A 174 -0.28 2.45 5.84
N SER A 175 0.08 2.35 7.14
CA SER A 175 0.69 1.15 7.69
C SER A 175 -0.46 0.26 8.19
N PRO A 176 -0.81 -0.83 7.48
CA PRO A 176 -1.99 -1.62 7.81
C PRO A 176 -1.81 -2.39 9.12
N ALA A 177 -2.87 -3.05 9.60
CA ALA A 177 -2.77 -4.03 10.67
C ALA A 177 -1.79 -5.16 10.31
N VAL A 178 -1.24 -5.84 11.32
CA VAL A 178 -0.28 -6.95 11.15
C VAL A 178 -0.91 -8.09 10.32
N GLU A 179 -2.16 -8.42 10.62
CA GLU A 179 -2.95 -9.37 9.85
C GLU A 179 -3.93 -8.60 8.95
N ILE A 180 -3.71 -8.70 7.64
CA ILE A 180 -4.63 -8.21 6.64
C ILE A 180 -4.98 -9.35 5.68
N THR A 181 -6.25 -9.73 5.66
CA THR A 181 -6.75 -10.87 4.90
C THR A 181 -8.05 -10.54 4.19
N PRO A 182 -8.41 -11.24 3.10
CA PRO A 182 -9.76 -11.15 2.55
C PRO A 182 -10.82 -11.44 3.62
N GLY A 183 -11.90 -10.66 3.65
CA GLY A 183 -12.94 -10.80 4.68
C GLY A 183 -14.22 -10.08 4.32
N LYS A 184 -14.90 -9.52 5.31
CA LYS A 184 -16.14 -8.76 5.12
C LYS A 184 -15.84 -7.26 5.07
N ARG A 185 -16.54 -6.55 4.19
CA ARG A 185 -16.64 -5.09 4.22
C ARG A 185 -17.64 -4.71 5.32
N THR A 186 -17.13 -4.33 6.47
CA THR A 186 -17.99 -3.92 7.60
C THR A 186 -18.17 -2.41 7.68
N GLY A 187 -17.19 -1.64 7.20
CA GLY A 187 -17.11 -0.19 7.36
C GLY A 187 -16.93 0.24 8.83
N ARG A 188 -16.57 -0.69 9.72
CA ARG A 188 -16.42 -0.45 11.16
C ARG A 188 -15.04 -0.89 11.61
N PHE A 189 -14.16 0.06 11.79
CA PHE A 189 -12.78 -0.13 12.26
C PHE A 189 -12.33 1.10 13.02
N ARG A 190 -11.25 0.96 13.75
CA ARG A 190 -10.59 2.09 14.43
C ARG A 190 -9.43 2.59 13.59
N ILE A 191 -9.17 3.88 13.69
CA ILE A 191 -8.02 4.55 13.08
C ILE A 191 -7.04 4.87 14.18
N GLY A 192 -5.77 4.55 13.95
CA GLY A 192 -4.64 4.88 14.81
C GLY A 192 -3.60 5.73 14.07
N GLY A 193 -2.58 6.15 14.79
CA GLY A 193 -1.45 6.92 14.25
C GLY A 193 -0.23 6.04 13.97
N ASP A 194 0.76 6.14 14.86
CA ASP A 194 2.04 5.46 14.70
C ASP A 194 2.07 4.05 15.31
N GLN A 195 1.21 3.76 16.27
CA GLN A 195 1.13 2.47 16.94
C GLN A 195 0.01 1.59 16.36
N PRO A 196 0.19 0.25 16.36
CA PRO A 196 -0.84 -0.66 15.84
C PRO A 196 -2.15 -0.54 16.63
N VAL A 197 -3.27 -0.62 15.93
CA VAL A 197 -4.58 -0.80 16.55
C VAL A 197 -4.73 -2.27 16.94
N MET A 198 -5.00 -2.53 18.22
CA MET A 198 -5.14 -3.89 18.77
C MET A 198 -6.60 -4.16 19.16
N ASP A 199 -7.12 -5.35 18.85
CA ASP A 199 -8.41 -5.81 19.35
C ASP A 199 -8.35 -6.17 20.85
N ALA A 200 -9.48 -6.61 21.42
CA ALA A 200 -9.58 -6.98 22.83
C ALA A 200 -8.70 -8.19 23.20
N GLU A 201 -8.35 -9.01 22.23
CA GLU A 201 -7.47 -10.16 22.35
C GLU A 201 -5.99 -9.83 22.10
N GLY A 202 -5.67 -8.55 21.91
CA GLY A 202 -4.30 -8.09 21.66
C GLY A 202 -3.78 -8.41 20.26
N ARG A 203 -4.66 -8.58 19.26
CA ARG A 203 -4.30 -8.84 17.86
C ARG A 203 -4.53 -7.60 17.01
N SER A 204 -3.59 -7.32 16.13
CA SER A 204 -3.72 -6.27 15.11
C SER A 204 -4.19 -6.89 13.81
N ARG A 205 -5.47 -6.70 13.47
CA ARG A 205 -6.10 -7.33 12.30
C ARG A 205 -7.13 -6.44 11.62
N ILE A 206 -7.28 -6.62 10.31
CA ILE A 206 -8.31 -5.97 9.48
C ILE A 206 -8.62 -6.82 8.25
N SER A 207 -9.84 -6.69 7.70
CA SER A 207 -10.10 -7.22 6.37
C SER A 207 -9.53 -6.32 5.26
N ALA A 208 -9.14 -6.92 4.15
CA ALA A 208 -8.69 -6.16 2.98
C ALA A 208 -9.78 -5.25 2.43
N GLU A 209 -11.03 -5.62 2.60
CA GLU A 209 -12.21 -4.86 2.24
C GLU A 209 -12.33 -3.59 3.10
N ASP A 210 -12.18 -3.69 4.42
CA ASP A 210 -12.21 -2.52 5.30
C ASP A 210 -10.97 -1.64 5.15
N ALA A 211 -9.82 -2.23 4.80
CA ALA A 211 -8.65 -1.45 4.43
C ALA A 211 -8.88 -0.61 3.17
N ALA A 212 -9.60 -1.15 2.18
CA ALA A 212 -10.01 -0.40 1.00
C ALA A 212 -10.97 0.75 1.35
N VAL A 213 -11.94 0.52 2.25
CA VAL A 213 -12.80 1.58 2.77
C VAL A 213 -11.98 2.70 3.38
N ALA A 214 -11.01 2.39 4.27
CA ALA A 214 -10.18 3.39 4.94
C ALA A 214 -9.34 4.22 3.94
N VAL A 215 -8.79 3.57 2.90
CA VAL A 215 -8.04 4.24 1.84
C VAL A 215 -8.93 5.20 1.05
N LEU A 216 -10.15 4.79 0.70
CA LEU A 216 -11.09 5.64 -0.02
C LEU A 216 -11.63 6.76 0.86
N ASP A 217 -11.91 6.53 2.14
CA ASP A 217 -12.29 7.58 3.10
C ASP A 217 -11.21 8.67 3.16
N GLU A 218 -9.93 8.30 3.20
CA GLU A 218 -8.81 9.25 3.17
C GLU A 218 -8.65 9.93 1.81
N ALA A 219 -8.99 9.25 0.71
CA ALA A 219 -8.97 9.86 -0.61
C ALA A 219 -10.05 10.95 -0.74
N GLU A 220 -11.25 10.70 -0.24
CA GLU A 220 -12.40 11.62 -0.29
C GLU A 220 -12.29 12.75 0.72
N VAL A 221 -11.87 12.44 1.95
CA VAL A 221 -11.77 13.39 3.06
C VAL A 221 -10.35 13.33 3.66
N PRO A 222 -9.40 14.10 3.13
CA PRO A 222 -8.00 14.08 3.56
C PRO A 222 -7.83 14.48 5.04
N ARG A 223 -7.28 13.58 5.84
CA ARG A 223 -6.99 13.80 7.28
C ARG A 223 -5.53 13.59 7.63
N PHE A 224 -4.82 12.83 6.78
CA PHE A 224 -3.46 12.37 7.05
C PHE A 224 -2.46 12.81 5.97
N VAL A 225 -2.65 14.01 5.41
CA VAL A 225 -1.70 14.56 4.43
C VAL A 225 -0.34 14.76 5.10
N GLN A 226 0.71 14.26 4.45
CA GLN A 226 2.10 14.19 4.95
C GLN A 226 2.21 13.46 6.29
N ARG A 227 1.38 12.44 6.47
CA ARG A 227 1.34 11.61 7.69
C ARG A 227 1.15 10.15 7.37
N ARG A 228 1.58 9.33 8.32
CA ARG A 228 1.18 7.93 8.43
C ARG A 228 -0.10 7.83 9.26
N PHE A 229 -0.91 6.84 8.98
CA PHE A 229 -1.97 6.36 9.83
C PHE A 229 -2.03 4.83 9.79
N THR A 230 -2.73 4.23 10.73
CA THR A 230 -3.01 2.80 10.76
C THR A 230 -4.47 2.53 11.03
N ILE A 231 -4.90 1.29 10.83
CA ILE A 231 -6.28 0.85 11.00
C ILE A 231 -6.31 -0.55 11.62
N GLY A 232 -7.37 -0.88 12.32
CA GLY A 232 -7.60 -2.22 12.91
C GLY A 232 -8.97 -2.34 13.55
N TYR A 233 -9.36 -3.54 13.88
CA TYR A 233 -10.59 -3.81 14.64
C TYR A 233 -10.43 -3.56 16.13
#